data_5b678594d4daf6819e41dfad1f0fd15a
#
_entry.id   5b678594d4daf6819e41dfad1f0fd15a
#
_cell.length_a   1.000
_cell.length_b   1.000
_cell.length_c   1.000
_cell.angle_alpha   90.00
_cell.angle_beta   90.00
_cell.angle_gamma   90.00
#
_symmetry.space_group_name_H-M   'P 1'
#
loop_
_entity.id
_entity.type
_entity.pdbx_description
1 polymer ?
#
loop_
_entity_poly.entity_id
_entity_poly.type
_entity_poly.pdbx_seq_one_letter_code
_entity_poly.pdbx_strand_id
1 'polypeptide(L)'
;MSETDQKIEACARAAYEANRAYCLAMGDTSQPSWENAPDWQRSSVMNGVRGALDGNTPRQSHEGWLAEKAATGWKYGPVKDPEKKEHPCFVPYDELPTEQKQKDSIFVNVVTTVALAFGLSVAPQKTSSE
;
A
#
# COMPACT_ATOMS: atom_id res chain seq x y z
N MET A 1 -8.46 -6.12 20.31
CA MET A 1 -8.70 -5.32 19.10
C MET A 1 -10.16 -4.93 19.01
N SER A 2 -10.43 -3.65 18.74
CA SER A 2 -11.81 -3.20 18.57
C SER A 2 -12.39 -3.74 17.26
N GLU A 3 -13.71 -3.65 17.12
CA GLU A 3 -14.37 -4.02 15.88
C GLU A 3 -13.87 -3.20 14.70
N THR A 4 -13.66 -1.89 14.93
CA THR A 4 -13.13 -1.01 13.89
C THR A 4 -11.72 -1.45 13.47
N ASP A 5 -10.86 -1.78 14.44
CA ASP A 5 -9.50 -2.25 14.12
C ASP A 5 -9.53 -3.53 13.31
N GLN A 6 -10.46 -4.45 13.62
CA GLN A 6 -10.60 -5.68 12.87
C GLN A 6 -11.03 -5.42 11.42
N LYS A 7 -11.92 -4.44 11.22
CA LYS A 7 -12.35 -4.04 9.87
C LYS A 7 -11.22 -3.41 9.08
N ILE A 8 -10.41 -2.56 9.73
CA ILE A 8 -9.26 -1.95 9.09
C ILE A 8 -8.25 -3.03 8.69
N GLU A 9 -8.02 -3.99 9.57
CA GLU A 9 -7.12 -5.11 9.23
C GLU A 9 -7.65 -5.93 8.07
N ALA A 10 -8.98 -6.13 7.99
CA ALA A 10 -9.58 -6.85 6.86
C ALA A 10 -9.34 -6.08 5.55
N CYS A 11 -9.45 -4.76 5.57
CA CYS A 11 -9.12 -3.92 4.40
C CYS A 11 -7.65 -4.10 4.01
N ALA A 12 -6.76 -4.08 5.00
CA ALA A 12 -5.32 -4.21 4.76
C ALA A 12 -4.99 -5.57 4.14
N ARG A 13 -5.53 -6.63 4.70
CA ARG A 13 -5.30 -7.98 4.19
C ARG A 13 -5.82 -8.12 2.75
N ALA A 14 -7.03 -7.64 2.49
CA ALA A 14 -7.62 -7.72 1.15
C ALA A 14 -6.79 -6.95 0.12
N ALA A 15 -6.38 -5.73 0.45
CA ALA A 15 -5.59 -4.92 -0.48
C ALA A 15 -4.21 -5.52 -0.70
N TYR A 16 -3.58 -6.02 0.36
CA TYR A 16 -2.28 -6.67 0.26
C TYR A 16 -2.34 -7.90 -0.64
N GLU A 17 -3.35 -8.75 -0.43
CA GLU A 17 -3.48 -9.96 -1.22
C GLU A 17 -3.88 -9.65 -2.67
N ALA A 18 -4.66 -8.59 -2.90
CA ALA A 18 -4.99 -8.17 -4.27
C ALA A 18 -3.71 -7.76 -5.01
N ASN A 19 -2.83 -7.02 -4.37
CA ASN A 19 -1.55 -6.64 -4.97
C ASN A 19 -0.63 -7.85 -5.13
N ARG A 20 -0.65 -8.79 -4.20
CA ARG A 20 0.12 -10.03 -4.35
C ARG A 20 -0.38 -10.82 -5.56
N ALA A 21 -1.69 -10.91 -5.74
CA ALA A 21 -2.28 -11.58 -6.90
C ALA A 21 -1.86 -10.90 -8.20
N TYR A 22 -1.86 -9.57 -8.21
CA TYR A 22 -1.40 -8.81 -9.35
C TYR A 22 0.07 -9.13 -9.67
N CYS A 23 0.92 -9.14 -8.64
CA CYS A 23 2.33 -9.50 -8.82
C CYS A 23 2.49 -10.91 -9.38
N LEU A 24 1.73 -11.87 -8.87
CA LEU A 24 1.78 -13.25 -9.38
C LEU A 24 1.40 -13.31 -10.86
N ALA A 25 0.39 -12.54 -11.26
CA ALA A 25 -0.02 -12.48 -12.66
C ALA A 25 1.08 -11.91 -13.56
N MET A 26 1.95 -11.06 -12.98
CA MET A 26 3.08 -10.46 -13.70
C MET A 26 4.35 -11.29 -13.60
N GLY A 27 4.29 -12.46 -12.96
CA GLY A 27 5.44 -13.34 -12.81
C GLY A 27 6.30 -13.07 -11.57
N ASP A 28 5.87 -12.18 -10.69
CA ASP A 28 6.63 -11.85 -9.48
C ASP A 28 6.09 -12.67 -8.30
N THR A 29 6.91 -13.59 -7.80
CA THR A 29 6.55 -14.48 -6.69
C THR A 29 7.24 -14.07 -5.39
N SER A 30 7.82 -12.88 -5.34
CA SER A 30 8.68 -12.48 -4.21
C SER A 30 7.91 -12.05 -2.96
N GLN A 31 6.61 -11.75 -3.07
CA GLN A 31 5.85 -11.28 -1.93
C GLN A 31 5.33 -12.44 -1.08
N PRO A 32 5.55 -12.41 0.25
CA PRO A 32 4.96 -13.43 1.11
C PRO A 32 3.45 -13.20 1.24
N SER A 33 2.72 -14.22 1.72
CA SER A 33 1.32 -14.04 2.07
C SER A 33 1.20 -13.06 3.24
N TRP A 34 0.00 -12.51 3.45
CA TRP A 34 -0.25 -11.62 4.57
C TRP A 34 0.15 -12.25 5.91
N GLU A 35 -0.15 -13.52 6.07
CA GLU A 35 0.13 -14.22 7.32
C GLU A 35 1.62 -14.40 7.57
N ASN A 36 2.42 -14.48 6.51
CA ASN A 36 3.87 -14.65 6.61
C ASN A 36 4.65 -13.33 6.49
N ALA A 37 3.95 -12.22 6.22
CA ALA A 37 4.60 -10.92 6.10
C ALA A 37 5.11 -10.48 7.48
N PRO A 38 6.30 -9.88 7.55
CA PRO A 38 6.82 -9.41 8.83
C PRO A 38 5.98 -8.24 9.37
N ASP A 39 6.07 -8.03 10.69
CA ASP A 39 5.24 -7.00 11.35
C ASP A 39 5.45 -5.62 10.76
N TRP A 40 6.69 -5.25 10.40
CA TRP A 40 6.95 -3.93 9.83
C TRP A 40 6.20 -3.75 8.50
N GLN A 41 6.09 -4.83 7.72
CA GLN A 41 5.40 -4.77 6.43
C GLN A 41 3.89 -4.63 6.63
N ARG A 42 3.32 -5.42 7.55
CA ARG A 42 1.90 -5.31 7.87
C ARG A 42 1.54 -3.95 8.44
N SER A 43 2.40 -3.41 9.31
CA SER A 43 2.19 -2.06 9.86
C SER A 43 2.21 -1.00 8.76
N SER A 44 3.09 -1.13 7.79
CA SER A 44 3.15 -0.23 6.64
C SER A 44 1.85 -0.27 5.84
N VAL A 45 1.31 -1.47 5.60
CA VAL A 45 0.04 -1.62 4.89
C VAL A 45 -1.10 -0.99 5.70
N MET A 46 -1.12 -1.19 7.01
CA MET A 46 -2.15 -0.60 7.87
C MET A 46 -2.13 0.93 7.81
N ASN A 47 -0.93 1.53 7.79
CA ASN A 47 -0.81 2.98 7.63
C ASN A 47 -1.37 3.43 6.27
N GLY A 48 -1.10 2.67 5.22
CA GLY A 48 -1.65 2.94 3.90
C GLY A 48 -3.18 2.88 3.87
N VAL A 49 -3.75 1.91 4.60
CA VAL A 49 -5.21 1.79 4.71
C VAL A 49 -5.81 3.04 5.34
N ARG A 50 -5.22 3.51 6.44
CA ARG A 50 -5.71 4.72 7.10
C ARG A 50 -5.67 5.93 6.17
N GLY A 51 -4.60 6.04 5.38
CA GLY A 51 -4.50 7.11 4.38
C GLY A 51 -5.57 7.02 3.31
N ALA A 52 -5.85 5.80 2.82
CA ALA A 52 -6.89 5.61 1.82
C ALA A 52 -8.27 5.93 2.38
N LEU A 53 -8.56 5.53 3.63
CA LEU A 53 -9.81 5.87 4.30
C LEU A 53 -9.96 7.38 4.50
N ASP A 54 -8.84 8.07 4.63
CA ASP A 54 -8.79 9.53 4.79
C ASP A 54 -8.84 10.26 3.44
N GLY A 55 -8.98 9.54 2.34
CA GLY A 55 -9.19 10.13 1.03
C GLY A 55 -7.96 10.24 0.15
N ASN A 56 -6.87 9.56 0.48
CA ASN A 56 -5.68 9.61 -0.37
C ASN A 56 -5.97 9.04 -1.76
N THR A 57 -5.48 9.74 -2.77
CA THR A 57 -5.44 9.25 -4.16
C THR A 57 -4.31 8.23 -4.29
N PRO A 58 -4.25 7.46 -5.39
CA PRO A 58 -3.10 6.56 -5.62
C PRO A 58 -1.76 7.29 -5.54
N ARG A 59 -1.66 8.50 -6.11
CA ARG A 59 -0.43 9.32 -6.00
C ARG A 59 -0.09 9.60 -4.55
N GLN A 60 -1.07 10.06 -3.76
CA GLN A 60 -0.84 10.37 -2.35
C GLN A 60 -0.53 9.13 -1.53
N SER A 61 -1.10 7.98 -1.91
CA SER A 61 -0.77 6.71 -1.27
C SER A 61 0.72 6.40 -1.44
N HIS A 62 1.25 6.57 -2.66
CA HIS A 62 2.67 6.36 -2.91
C HIS A 62 3.53 7.38 -2.15
N GLU A 63 3.11 8.64 -2.14
CA GLU A 63 3.84 9.70 -1.42
C GLU A 63 3.92 9.41 0.07
N GLY A 64 2.83 8.89 0.66
CA GLY A 64 2.84 8.48 2.06
C GLY A 64 3.79 7.33 2.33
N TRP A 65 3.82 6.36 1.41
CA TRP A 65 4.76 5.25 1.49
C TRP A 65 6.21 5.73 1.41
N LEU A 66 6.50 6.66 0.50
CA LEU A 66 7.84 7.24 0.39
C LEU A 66 8.26 7.92 1.69
N ALA A 67 7.36 8.72 2.27
CA ALA A 67 7.66 9.45 3.51
C ALA A 67 7.94 8.48 4.66
N GLU A 68 7.13 7.43 4.78
CA GLU A 68 7.32 6.42 5.81
C GLU A 68 8.66 5.70 5.65
N LYS A 69 8.98 5.30 4.42
CA LYS A 69 10.21 4.56 4.15
C LYS A 69 11.44 5.46 4.35
N ALA A 70 11.36 6.72 3.93
CA ALA A 70 12.45 7.67 4.18
C ALA A 70 12.71 7.83 5.67
N ALA A 71 11.65 7.91 6.48
CA ALA A 71 11.78 8.08 7.92
C ALA A 71 12.47 6.89 8.59
N THR A 72 12.41 5.71 7.98
CA THR A 72 13.03 4.50 8.52
C THR A 72 14.34 4.12 7.80
N GLY A 73 14.88 5.03 6.99
CA GLY A 73 16.22 4.87 6.41
C GLY A 73 16.28 4.16 5.07
N TRP A 74 15.14 3.96 4.41
CA TRP A 74 15.13 3.34 3.09
C TRP A 74 15.62 4.33 2.02
N LYS A 75 16.13 3.78 0.95
CA LYS A 75 16.63 4.55 -0.20
C LYS A 75 16.40 3.75 -1.47
N TYR A 76 16.63 4.40 -2.59
CA TYR A 76 16.53 3.74 -3.89
C TYR A 76 17.63 2.68 -4.04
N GLY A 77 17.24 1.55 -4.62
CA GLY A 77 18.17 0.53 -5.07
C GLY A 77 17.52 -0.24 -6.21
N PRO A 78 18.32 -0.81 -7.12
CA PRO A 78 17.76 -1.48 -8.32
C PRO A 78 17.00 -2.76 -8.00
N VAL A 79 17.23 -3.35 -6.81
CA VAL A 79 16.57 -4.58 -6.38
C VAL A 79 16.05 -4.37 -4.97
N LYS A 80 14.85 -4.90 -4.70
CA LYS A 80 14.28 -4.83 -3.35
C LYS A 80 15.16 -5.63 -2.39
N ASP A 81 15.70 -4.97 -1.38
CA ASP A 81 16.59 -5.57 -0.40
C ASP A 81 16.28 -5.01 0.99
N PRO A 82 15.45 -5.71 1.79
CA PRO A 82 15.11 -5.22 3.13
C PRO A 82 16.30 -5.07 4.07
N GLU A 83 17.33 -5.90 3.91
CA GLU A 83 18.52 -5.80 4.78
C GLU A 83 19.27 -4.50 4.55
N LYS A 84 19.39 -4.09 3.29
CA LYS A 84 20.04 -2.82 2.92
C LYS A 84 19.06 -1.67 2.93
N LYS A 85 17.76 -1.95 3.11
CA LYS A 85 16.68 -0.97 3.01
C LYS A 85 16.72 -0.25 1.67
N GLU A 86 16.77 -1.02 0.59
CA GLU A 86 16.75 -0.49 -0.77
C GLU A 86 15.52 -0.99 -1.50
N HIS A 87 14.95 -0.13 -2.33
CA HIS A 87 13.74 -0.47 -3.06
C HIS A 87 13.71 0.27 -4.41
N PRO A 88 13.40 -0.45 -5.51
CA PRO A 88 13.38 0.20 -6.84
C PRO A 88 12.22 1.18 -7.02
N CYS A 89 11.15 1.06 -6.23
CA CYS A 89 10.02 1.98 -6.29
C CYS A 89 10.22 3.24 -5.43
N PHE A 90 11.42 3.40 -4.83
CA PHE A 90 11.70 4.58 -4.02
C PHE A 90 12.07 5.76 -4.94
N VAL A 91 11.08 6.20 -5.70
CA VAL A 91 11.17 7.30 -6.66
C VAL A 91 9.84 8.06 -6.63
N PRO A 92 9.79 9.32 -7.10
CA PRO A 92 8.53 10.05 -7.20
C PRO A 92 7.50 9.28 -8.03
N TYR A 93 6.22 9.48 -7.72
CA TYR A 93 5.13 8.74 -8.36
C TYR A 93 5.21 8.82 -9.89
N ASP A 94 5.50 10.01 -10.43
CA ASP A 94 5.54 10.20 -11.89
C ASP A 94 6.66 9.42 -12.56
N GLU A 95 7.69 9.01 -11.81
CA GLU A 95 8.78 8.21 -12.33
C GLU A 95 8.55 6.71 -12.23
N LEU A 96 7.45 6.29 -11.61
CA LEU A 96 7.13 4.87 -11.53
C LEU A 96 6.71 4.34 -12.90
N PRO A 97 7.10 3.10 -13.24
CA PRO A 97 6.50 2.42 -14.39
C PRO A 97 4.99 2.27 -14.20
N THR A 98 4.26 2.16 -15.31
CA THR A 98 2.81 2.01 -15.28
C THR A 98 2.38 0.84 -14.39
N GLU A 99 3.09 -0.29 -14.45
CA GLU A 99 2.77 -1.48 -13.67
C GLU A 99 2.83 -1.19 -12.17
N GLN A 100 3.76 -0.33 -11.73
CA GLN A 100 3.88 0.02 -10.32
C GLN A 100 2.80 1.01 -9.89
N LYS A 101 2.44 1.94 -10.78
CA LYS A 101 1.32 2.86 -10.52
C LYS A 101 0.01 2.09 -10.35
N GLN A 102 -0.18 1.00 -11.10
CA GLN A 102 -1.36 0.16 -10.96
C GLN A 102 -1.50 -0.42 -9.56
N LYS A 103 -0.39 -0.74 -8.91
CA LYS A 103 -0.44 -1.26 -7.55
C LYS A 103 -1.05 -0.27 -6.57
N ASP A 104 -0.76 1.02 -6.75
CA ASP A 104 -1.33 2.05 -5.89
C ASP A 104 -2.83 2.19 -6.16
N SER A 105 -3.25 2.11 -7.42
CA SER A 105 -4.67 2.15 -7.77
C SER A 105 -5.42 0.95 -7.22
N ILE A 106 -4.85 -0.24 -7.34
CA ILE A 106 -5.44 -1.45 -6.77
C ILE A 106 -5.60 -1.30 -5.25
N PHE A 107 -4.54 -0.81 -4.60
CA PHE A 107 -4.56 -0.66 -3.15
C PHE A 107 -5.72 0.24 -2.70
N VAL A 108 -5.78 1.46 -3.25
CA VAL A 108 -6.80 2.43 -2.86
C VAL A 108 -8.20 1.91 -3.15
N ASN A 109 -8.39 1.32 -4.35
CA ASN A 109 -9.71 0.85 -4.74
C ASN A 109 -10.18 -0.35 -3.91
N VAL A 110 -9.30 -1.28 -3.59
CA VAL A 110 -9.67 -2.44 -2.78
C VAL A 110 -9.97 -2.01 -1.34
N VAL A 111 -9.12 -1.15 -0.76
CA VAL A 111 -9.37 -0.63 0.59
C VAL A 111 -10.74 0.04 0.65
N THR A 112 -11.04 0.92 -0.30
CA THR A 112 -12.30 1.65 -0.32
C THR A 112 -13.48 0.70 -0.46
N THR A 113 -13.38 -0.28 -1.36
CA THR A 113 -14.44 -1.24 -1.60
C THR A 113 -14.75 -2.06 -0.35
N VAL A 114 -13.73 -2.61 0.28
CA VAL A 114 -13.90 -3.45 1.46
C VAL A 114 -14.41 -2.62 2.64
N ALA A 115 -13.87 -1.40 2.79
CA ALA A 115 -14.32 -0.50 3.86
C ALA A 115 -15.80 -0.19 3.74
N LEU A 116 -16.26 0.14 2.55
CA LEU A 116 -17.69 0.41 2.32
C LEU A 116 -18.53 -0.83 2.60
N ALA A 117 -18.05 -2.00 2.19
CA ALA A 117 -18.77 -3.26 2.43
C ALA A 117 -18.91 -3.54 3.93
N PHE A 118 -17.96 -3.13 4.74
CA PHE A 118 -18.01 -3.30 6.20
C PHE A 118 -18.62 -2.13 6.94
N GLY A 119 -19.12 -1.13 6.21
CA GLY A 119 -19.78 0.03 6.83
C GLY A 119 -18.82 1.03 7.48
N LEU A 120 -17.55 1.02 7.08
CA LEU A 120 -16.60 2.03 7.55
C LEU A 120 -16.81 3.34 6.80
N SER A 121 -16.49 4.45 7.47
CA SER A 121 -16.50 5.75 6.82
C SER A 121 -15.30 5.90 5.91
N VAL A 122 -15.54 6.40 4.71
CA VAL A 122 -14.48 6.68 3.74
C VAL A 122 -14.62 8.14 3.32
N ALA A 123 -13.57 8.92 3.52
CA ALA A 123 -13.58 10.33 3.13
C ALA A 123 -13.55 10.44 1.60
N PRO A 124 -14.12 11.52 1.03
CA PRO A 124 -13.97 11.77 -0.40
C PRO A 124 -12.50 11.88 -0.77
N GLN A 125 -12.16 11.46 -1.98
CA GLN A 125 -10.78 11.54 -2.44
C GLN A 125 -10.31 12.99 -2.44
N LYS A 126 -9.09 13.19 -1.95
CA LYS A 126 -8.46 14.51 -1.90
C LYS A 126 -8.20 15.00 -3.32
N THR A 127 -8.27 16.31 -3.49
CA THR A 127 -7.92 16.91 -4.77
C THR A 127 -6.40 16.83 -4.92
N SER A 128 -5.97 16.32 -6.06
CA SER A 128 -4.56 16.28 -6.36
C SER A 128 -4.09 17.70 -6.64
N SER A 129 -3.11 18.18 -5.87
CA SER A 129 -2.52 19.51 -6.12
C SER A 129 -1.25 19.30 -6.92
N GLU A 130 -1.40 19.30 -8.19
CA GLU A 130 -0.24 19.21 -9.09
C GLU A 130 0.55 20.47 -9.12
#